data_6a07a742b463f8e11eb70e59df8db853
#
_entry.id   6a07a742b463f8e11eb70e59df8db853
#
_cell.length_a   1.000
_cell.length_b   1.000
_cell.length_c   1.000
_cell.angle_alpha   90.00
_cell.angle_beta   90.00
_cell.angle_gamma   90.00
#
_symmetry.space_group_name_H-M   'P 1'
#
loop_
_entity.id
_entity.type
_entity.pdbx_description
1 polymer ?
#
loop_
_entity_poly.entity_id
_entity_poly.type
_entity_poly.pdbx_seq_one_letter_code
_entity_poly.pdbx_strand_id
1 'polypeptide(L)'
;MKYREIADGIFVDRPNRFIAHVEVNGAVETVHVKNTGRCRELLLPGTAVRLEVSDNPKRKTKYDLVAVHKQGLGWVNMDSQAPNKVVGEWLAKQGYDYIKPEFTYGKSRIDFYMEKGEQKYLLEVKGCTLEVDGIGYFPDAPTERGVKHLHELAQAQKAGYR
;
A
#
# COMPACT_ATOMS: atom_id res chain seq x y z
N MET A 1 5.60 4.40 10.75
CA MET A 1 4.99 5.41 9.84
C MET A 1 3.84 6.11 10.53
N LYS A 2 3.65 7.40 10.32
CA LYS A 2 2.54 8.19 10.88
C LYS A 2 2.07 9.18 9.82
N TYR A 3 0.76 9.27 9.58
CA TYR A 3 0.16 10.33 8.79
C TYR A 3 0.17 11.65 9.57
N ARG A 4 0.27 12.79 8.89
CA ARG A 4 0.41 14.10 9.54
C ARG A 4 -0.90 14.59 10.14
N GLU A 5 -1.86 14.81 9.30
CA GLU A 5 -3.19 15.32 9.66
C GLU A 5 -4.24 14.44 8.99
N ILE A 6 -5.21 13.99 9.77
CA ILE A 6 -6.28 13.11 9.30
C ILE A 6 -7.61 13.83 9.42
N ALA A 7 -8.37 13.83 8.34
CA ALA A 7 -9.77 14.18 8.30
C ALA A 7 -10.61 12.90 8.12
N ASP A 8 -11.77 12.87 8.79
CA ASP A 8 -12.77 11.83 8.58
C ASP A 8 -13.73 12.25 7.46
N GLY A 9 -14.25 11.26 6.72
CA GLY A 9 -15.21 11.49 5.66
C GLY A 9 -16.08 10.26 5.39
N ILE A 10 -17.08 10.46 4.54
CA ILE A 10 -17.98 9.41 4.08
C ILE A 10 -17.77 9.23 2.58
N PHE A 11 -17.46 8.03 2.16
CA PHE A 11 -17.25 7.71 0.76
C PHE A 11 -18.56 7.83 -0.04
N VAL A 12 -18.51 8.53 -1.17
CA VAL A 12 -19.67 8.72 -2.06
C VAL A 12 -19.53 7.81 -3.28
N ASP A 13 -18.52 8.03 -4.10
CA ASP A 13 -18.23 7.22 -5.29
C ASP A 13 -16.76 7.28 -5.71
N ARG A 14 -16.42 6.50 -6.72
CA ARG A 14 -15.07 6.44 -7.31
C ARG A 14 -15.16 6.45 -8.84
N PRO A 15 -15.14 7.63 -9.48
CA PRO A 15 -15.31 7.75 -10.94
C PRO A 15 -14.16 7.12 -11.73
N ASN A 16 -12.96 7.05 -11.14
CA ASN A 16 -11.82 6.36 -11.76
C ASN A 16 -10.83 5.85 -10.69
N ARG A 17 -9.75 5.16 -11.12
CA ARG A 17 -8.79 4.53 -10.21
C ARG A 17 -8.00 5.51 -9.33
N PHE A 18 -7.96 6.79 -9.65
CA PHE A 18 -7.15 7.80 -8.96
C PHE A 18 -7.97 8.79 -8.14
N ILE A 19 -9.28 8.88 -8.40
CA ILE A 19 -10.18 9.90 -7.83
C ILE A 19 -11.36 9.22 -7.15
N ALA A 20 -11.71 9.73 -5.98
CA ALA A 20 -12.97 9.45 -5.31
C ALA A 20 -13.65 10.76 -4.90
N HIS A 21 -14.97 10.71 -4.70
CA HIS A 21 -15.74 11.75 -4.04
C HIS A 21 -16.03 11.31 -2.61
N VAL A 22 -15.79 12.20 -1.67
CA VAL A 22 -15.94 11.95 -0.24
C VAL A 22 -16.62 13.15 0.39
N GLU A 23 -17.66 12.94 1.17
CA GLU A 23 -18.25 13.98 1.99
C GLU A 23 -17.36 14.25 3.20
N VAL A 24 -16.93 15.51 3.34
CA VAL A 24 -16.10 16.01 4.45
C VAL A 24 -16.76 17.26 5.00
N ASN A 25 -17.15 17.26 6.29
CA ASN A 25 -17.82 18.38 6.94
C ASN A 25 -19.07 18.89 6.19
N GLY A 26 -19.84 17.97 5.60
CA GLY A 26 -21.08 18.31 4.87
C GLY A 26 -20.89 18.79 3.43
N ALA A 27 -19.66 18.79 2.90
CA ALA A 27 -19.38 19.13 1.51
C ALA A 27 -18.72 17.95 0.79
N VAL A 28 -19.09 17.75 -0.48
CA VAL A 28 -18.46 16.71 -1.31
C VAL A 28 -17.14 17.22 -1.88
N GLU A 29 -16.06 16.54 -1.51
CA GLU A 29 -14.69 16.85 -1.91
C GLU A 29 -14.17 15.83 -2.92
N THR A 30 -13.36 16.31 -3.88
CA THR A 30 -12.60 15.45 -4.78
C THR A 30 -11.29 15.03 -4.12
N VAL A 31 -11.09 13.75 -3.87
CA VAL A 31 -9.93 13.22 -3.17
C VAL A 31 -9.10 12.28 -4.06
N HIS A 32 -7.80 12.26 -3.85
CA HIS A 32 -6.91 11.33 -4.55
C HIS A 32 -6.91 9.97 -3.86
N VAL A 33 -6.98 8.89 -4.65
CA VAL A 33 -6.89 7.51 -4.17
C VAL A 33 -5.50 6.97 -4.47
N LYS A 34 -4.70 6.72 -3.43
CA LYS A 34 -3.33 6.20 -3.54
C LYS A 34 -3.25 4.71 -3.87
N ASN A 35 -4.37 4.05 -4.10
CA ASN A 35 -4.44 2.63 -4.47
C ASN A 35 -5.08 2.46 -5.83
N THR A 36 -4.34 1.88 -6.79
CA THR A 36 -4.85 1.65 -8.15
C THR A 36 -5.67 0.35 -8.26
N GLY A 37 -5.70 -0.49 -7.22
CA GLY A 37 -6.58 -1.65 -7.12
C GLY A 37 -8.06 -1.27 -7.19
N ARG A 38 -8.91 -2.20 -7.56
CA ARG A 38 -10.35 -1.94 -7.68
C ARG A 38 -11.01 -1.67 -6.34
N CYS A 39 -10.69 -2.48 -5.33
CA CYS A 39 -11.18 -2.39 -3.94
C CYS A 39 -12.69 -2.12 -3.86
N ARG A 40 -13.47 -2.76 -4.73
CA ARG A 40 -14.93 -2.54 -4.82
C ARG A 40 -15.67 -3.03 -3.58
N GLU A 41 -15.13 -4.05 -2.94
CA GLU A 41 -15.63 -4.66 -1.70
C GLU A 41 -15.40 -3.77 -0.47
N LEU A 42 -14.53 -2.77 -0.58
CA LEU A 42 -14.19 -1.83 0.48
C LEU A 42 -14.84 -0.46 0.27
N LEU A 43 -14.75 0.07 -0.95
CA LEU A 43 -15.21 1.42 -1.31
C LEU A 43 -16.68 1.38 -1.71
N LEU A 44 -17.55 1.21 -0.70
CA LEU A 44 -19.00 1.21 -0.86
C LEU A 44 -19.57 2.57 -0.45
N PRO A 45 -20.55 3.14 -1.19
CA PRO A 45 -21.21 4.38 -0.81
C PRO A 45 -21.69 4.36 0.65
N GLY A 46 -21.45 5.44 1.39
CA GLY A 46 -21.79 5.54 2.81
C GLY A 46 -20.74 5.00 3.77
N THR A 47 -19.65 4.40 3.27
CA THR A 47 -18.58 3.86 4.13
C THR A 47 -17.71 4.97 4.71
N ALA A 48 -17.38 4.88 6.00
CA ALA A 48 -16.46 5.79 6.66
C ALA A 48 -15.04 5.63 6.11
N VAL A 49 -14.39 6.75 5.81
CA VAL A 49 -13.01 6.78 5.29
C VAL A 49 -12.14 7.77 6.07
N ARG A 50 -10.83 7.58 6.02
CA ARG A 50 -9.84 8.53 6.53
C ARG A 50 -9.02 9.09 5.42
N LEU A 51 -8.78 10.38 5.50
CA LEU A 51 -8.11 11.19 4.50
C LEU A 51 -6.89 11.85 5.13
N GLU A 52 -5.71 11.71 4.49
CA GLU A 52 -4.56 12.53 4.86
C GLU A 52 -4.71 13.90 4.19
N VAL A 53 -4.61 14.96 4.98
CA VAL A 53 -4.62 16.35 4.48
C VAL A 53 -3.25 16.65 3.88
N SER A 54 -3.24 17.10 2.62
CA SER A 54 -2.00 17.51 1.95
C SER A 54 -1.56 18.90 2.39
N ASP A 55 -0.29 19.05 2.72
CA ASP A 55 0.36 20.34 3.00
C ASP A 55 0.84 21.07 1.74
N ASN A 56 0.71 20.47 0.55
CA ASN A 56 1.12 21.05 -0.71
C ASN A 56 -0.01 21.86 -1.36
N PRO A 57 0.02 23.22 -1.30
CA PRO A 57 -1.05 24.06 -1.85
C PRO A 57 -1.16 24.02 -3.38
N LYS A 58 -0.15 23.48 -4.08
CA LYS A 58 -0.16 23.36 -5.55
C LYS A 58 -0.89 22.10 -6.05
N ARG A 59 -1.31 21.21 -5.15
CA ARG A 59 -2.06 20.00 -5.54
C ARG A 59 -3.49 20.33 -5.95
N LYS A 60 -3.98 19.60 -6.97
CA LYS A 60 -5.39 19.68 -7.41
C LYS A 60 -6.37 19.09 -6.40
N THR A 61 -5.89 18.12 -5.57
CA THR A 61 -6.69 17.49 -4.53
C THR A 61 -6.08 17.78 -3.17
N LYS A 62 -6.89 18.28 -2.25
CA LYS A 62 -6.51 18.59 -0.87
C LYS A 62 -6.26 17.33 -0.04
N TYR A 63 -6.92 16.23 -0.38
CA TYR A 63 -6.95 15.01 0.41
C TYR A 63 -6.44 13.79 -0.35
N ASP A 64 -5.79 12.88 0.39
CA ASP A 64 -5.47 11.52 -0.03
C ASP A 64 -6.30 10.52 0.78
N LEU A 65 -7.05 9.63 0.14
CA LEU A 65 -7.75 8.55 0.81
C LEU A 65 -6.73 7.50 1.28
N VAL A 66 -6.60 7.34 2.61
CA VAL A 66 -5.57 6.48 3.21
C VAL A 66 -6.13 5.27 3.95
N ALA A 67 -7.39 5.30 4.38
CA ALA A 67 -8.03 4.14 4.99
C ALA A 67 -9.54 4.14 4.75
N VAL A 68 -10.12 2.95 4.78
CA VAL A 68 -11.56 2.69 4.69
C VAL A 68 -12.00 1.77 5.83
N HIS A 69 -13.15 2.01 6.40
CA HIS A 69 -13.71 1.17 7.45
C HIS A 69 -14.51 0.01 6.85
N LYS A 70 -14.07 -1.22 7.06
CA LYS A 70 -14.84 -2.42 6.69
C LYS A 70 -15.59 -2.94 7.90
N GLN A 71 -16.91 -3.10 7.78
CA GLN A 71 -17.75 -3.65 8.84
C GLN A 71 -17.25 -5.06 9.23
N GLY A 72 -17.15 -5.31 10.54
CA GLY A 72 -16.67 -6.57 11.08
C GLY A 72 -15.14 -6.72 11.15
N LEU A 73 -14.38 -5.90 10.40
CA LEU A 73 -12.91 -5.96 10.39
C LEU A 73 -12.25 -4.69 10.99
N GLY A 74 -12.86 -3.52 10.80
CA GLY A 74 -12.28 -2.24 11.22
C GLY A 74 -11.58 -1.51 10.06
N TRP A 75 -10.52 -0.76 10.38
CA TRP A 75 -9.82 0.08 9.40
C TRP A 75 -8.86 -0.71 8.51
N VAL A 76 -9.06 -0.62 7.20
CA VAL A 76 -8.19 -1.19 6.16
C VAL A 76 -7.37 -0.07 5.52
N ASN A 77 -6.05 -0.22 5.48
CA ASN A 77 -5.18 0.76 4.83
C ASN A 77 -5.36 0.73 3.30
N MET A 78 -5.51 1.92 2.71
CA MET A 78 -5.68 2.12 1.27
C MET A 78 -4.47 2.80 0.60
N ASP A 79 -3.46 3.22 1.38
CA ASP A 79 -2.23 3.81 0.82
C ASP A 79 -1.28 2.70 0.37
N SER A 80 -1.18 2.48 -0.95
CA SER A 80 -0.31 1.45 -1.53
C SER A 80 1.19 1.69 -1.28
N GLN A 81 1.60 2.87 -0.80
CA GLN A 81 2.98 3.18 -0.44
C GLN A 81 3.27 2.94 1.05
N ALA A 82 2.23 2.82 1.88
CA ALA A 82 2.39 2.61 3.32
C ALA A 82 3.09 1.29 3.67
N PRO A 83 2.80 0.14 3.01
CA PRO A 83 3.45 -1.13 3.33
C PRO A 83 4.98 -1.06 3.27
N ASN A 84 5.55 -0.47 2.22
CA ASN A 84 7.00 -0.35 2.06
C ASN A 84 7.62 0.56 3.14
N LYS A 85 6.96 1.65 3.51
CA LYS A 85 7.42 2.53 4.59
C LYS A 85 7.43 1.82 5.94
N VAL A 86 6.35 1.10 6.25
CA VAL A 86 6.24 0.32 7.51
C VAL A 86 7.29 -0.77 7.58
N VAL A 87 7.48 -1.52 6.47
CA VAL A 87 8.50 -2.57 6.38
C VAL A 87 9.90 -1.98 6.52
N GLY A 88 10.19 -0.82 5.88
CA GLY A 88 11.47 -0.14 6.03
C GLY A 88 11.79 0.25 7.48
N GLU A 89 10.80 0.78 8.22
CA GLU A 89 10.94 1.09 9.65
C GLU A 89 11.15 -0.17 10.51
N TRP A 90 10.51 -1.29 10.14
CA TRP A 90 10.71 -2.56 10.81
C TRP A 90 12.10 -3.13 10.53
N LEU A 91 12.53 -3.15 9.25
CA LEU A 91 13.85 -3.64 8.85
C LEU A 91 14.99 -2.90 9.57
N ALA A 92 14.87 -1.58 9.77
CA ALA A 92 15.86 -0.79 10.48
C ALA A 92 16.11 -1.25 11.94
N LYS A 93 15.21 -2.07 12.50
CA LYS A 93 15.29 -2.62 13.85
C LYS A 93 15.72 -4.10 13.89
N GLN A 94 15.94 -4.73 12.73
CA GLN A 94 16.22 -6.18 12.64
C GLN A 94 17.72 -6.53 12.67
N GLY A 95 18.60 -5.51 12.81
CA GLY A 95 20.04 -5.71 12.90
C GLY A 95 20.67 -6.22 11.61
N TYR A 96 20.21 -5.73 10.46
CA TYR A 96 20.91 -5.86 9.18
C TYR A 96 22.07 -4.85 9.14
N ASP A 97 23.20 -5.26 8.55
CA ASP A 97 24.39 -4.41 8.39
C ASP A 97 24.17 -3.36 7.29
N TYR A 98 23.36 -3.72 6.28
CA TYR A 98 23.02 -2.86 5.16
C TYR A 98 21.57 -3.10 4.71
N ILE A 99 20.85 -2.02 4.39
CA ILE A 99 19.48 -2.05 3.87
C ILE A 99 19.40 -1.07 2.71
N LYS A 100 18.99 -1.54 1.54
CA LYS A 100 18.78 -0.72 0.36
C LYS A 100 17.35 -0.89 -0.18
N PRO A 101 16.50 0.13 -0.09
CA PRO A 101 15.20 0.12 -0.75
C PRO A 101 15.35 0.23 -2.27
N GLU A 102 14.34 -0.24 -3.00
CA GLU A 102 14.24 -0.09 -4.45
C GLU A 102 15.45 -0.68 -5.20
N PHE A 103 15.84 -1.91 -4.85
CA PHE A 103 17.01 -2.58 -5.40
C PHE A 103 16.72 -3.23 -6.75
N THR A 104 17.53 -2.94 -7.77
CA THR A 104 17.43 -3.60 -9.07
C THR A 104 18.08 -4.98 -9.01
N TYR A 105 17.29 -6.03 -9.22
CA TYR A 105 17.75 -7.39 -9.40
C TYR A 105 17.23 -7.95 -10.73
N GLY A 106 18.13 -8.40 -11.59
CA GLY A 106 17.76 -8.84 -12.93
C GLY A 106 17.04 -7.76 -13.73
N LYS A 107 15.78 -8.03 -14.10
CA LYS A 107 14.91 -7.11 -14.84
C LYS A 107 13.80 -6.51 -13.97
N SER A 108 13.87 -6.67 -12.66
CA SER A 108 12.89 -6.14 -11.71
C SER A 108 13.51 -5.23 -10.66
N ARG A 109 12.69 -4.36 -10.10
CA ARG A 109 13.01 -3.56 -8.94
C ARG A 109 12.32 -4.19 -7.74
N ILE A 110 13.11 -4.82 -6.87
CA ILE A 110 12.69 -5.47 -5.65
C ILE A 110 12.62 -4.42 -4.54
N ASP A 111 11.65 -4.53 -3.64
CA ASP A 111 11.37 -3.50 -2.65
C ASP A 111 12.54 -3.27 -1.68
N PHE A 112 13.22 -4.35 -1.22
CA PHE A 112 14.39 -4.23 -0.34
C PHE A 112 15.45 -5.27 -0.64
N TYR A 113 16.71 -4.84 -0.58
CA TYR A 113 17.90 -5.66 -0.47
C TYR A 113 18.53 -5.44 0.89
N MET A 114 19.00 -6.51 1.54
CA MET A 114 19.63 -6.44 2.85
C MET A 114 20.84 -7.33 2.92
N GLU A 115 21.79 -6.98 3.81
CA GLU A 115 22.96 -7.79 4.15
C GLU A 115 23.05 -8.01 5.66
N LYS A 116 23.47 -9.22 6.06
CA LYS A 116 23.81 -9.55 7.44
C LYS A 116 24.96 -10.54 7.46
N GLY A 117 26.16 -10.12 7.88
CA GLY A 117 27.40 -10.84 7.66
C GLY A 117 27.61 -11.07 6.17
N GLU A 118 27.89 -12.31 5.78
CA GLU A 118 28.06 -12.69 4.37
C GLU A 118 26.73 -13.00 3.66
N GLN A 119 25.62 -13.03 4.38
CA GLN A 119 24.32 -13.39 3.82
C GLN A 119 23.62 -12.19 3.20
N LYS A 120 23.10 -12.39 1.97
CA LYS A 120 22.30 -11.41 1.20
C LYS A 120 20.84 -11.82 1.17
N TYR A 121 19.97 -10.83 1.27
CA TYR A 121 18.50 -11.01 1.31
C TYR A 121 17.81 -10.14 0.28
N LEU A 122 16.73 -10.65 -0.29
CA LEU A 122 15.78 -9.88 -1.09
C LEU A 122 14.39 -10.00 -0.46
N LEU A 123 13.69 -8.88 -0.37
CA LEU A 123 12.35 -8.85 0.19
C LEU A 123 11.43 -8.05 -0.73
N GLU A 124 10.31 -8.67 -1.08
CA GLU A 124 9.22 -8.04 -1.84
C GLU A 124 8.01 -7.85 -0.94
N VAL A 125 7.51 -6.63 -0.84
CA VAL A 125 6.36 -6.25 -0.01
C VAL A 125 5.09 -6.28 -0.84
N LYS A 126 4.05 -6.90 -0.30
CA LYS A 126 2.73 -6.94 -0.92
C LYS A 126 1.67 -6.39 0.04
N GLY A 127 0.97 -5.35 -0.40
CA GLY A 127 -0.25 -4.91 0.27
C GLY A 127 -1.36 -5.93 0.05
N CYS A 128 -2.07 -6.28 1.11
CA CYS A 128 -3.22 -7.17 1.05
C CYS A 128 -4.45 -6.40 1.54
N THR A 129 -5.40 -6.14 0.64
CA THR A 129 -6.65 -5.43 0.94
C THR A 129 -7.89 -6.28 0.76
N LEU A 130 -7.78 -7.42 0.04
CA LEU A 130 -8.88 -8.38 -0.08
C LEU A 130 -8.95 -9.22 1.19
N GLU A 131 -10.06 -9.12 1.88
CA GLU A 131 -10.36 -9.93 3.07
C GLU A 131 -11.74 -10.54 2.95
N VAL A 132 -11.83 -11.84 3.27
CA VAL A 132 -13.08 -12.62 3.35
C VAL A 132 -13.03 -13.46 4.62
N ASP A 133 -14.03 -13.31 5.48
CA ASP A 133 -14.19 -14.09 6.72
C ASP A 133 -12.96 -14.05 7.65
N GLY A 134 -12.31 -12.88 7.77
CA GLY A 134 -11.12 -12.68 8.61
C GLY A 134 -9.81 -13.13 7.97
N ILE A 135 -9.85 -13.64 6.74
CA ILE A 135 -8.66 -14.11 6.01
C ILE A 135 -8.31 -13.11 4.91
N GLY A 136 -7.06 -12.64 4.92
CA GLY A 136 -6.51 -11.80 3.86
C GLY A 136 -6.06 -12.63 2.65
N TYR A 137 -6.41 -12.18 1.44
CA TYR A 137 -6.04 -12.82 0.19
C TYR A 137 -5.16 -11.93 -0.66
N PHE A 138 -4.16 -12.55 -1.31
CA PHE A 138 -3.29 -11.93 -2.30
C PHE A 138 -3.01 -12.95 -3.43
N PRO A 139 -3.03 -12.53 -4.71
CA PRO A 139 -3.46 -11.21 -5.19
C PRO A 139 -4.98 -11.04 -5.19
N ASP A 140 -5.44 -9.79 -5.14
CA ASP A 140 -6.87 -9.40 -5.28
C ASP A 140 -7.35 -9.51 -6.74
N ALA A 141 -6.42 -9.56 -7.69
CA ALA A 141 -6.66 -9.76 -9.12
C ALA A 141 -5.42 -10.41 -9.78
N PRO A 142 -5.57 -11.08 -10.94
CA PRO A 142 -4.45 -11.60 -11.70
C PRO A 142 -3.40 -10.52 -11.99
N THR A 143 -2.11 -10.84 -11.75
CA THR A 143 -1.00 -9.90 -11.92
C THR A 143 0.24 -10.57 -12.53
N GLU A 144 0.52 -10.27 -13.81
CA GLU A 144 1.73 -10.73 -14.50
C GLU A 144 3.01 -10.20 -13.82
N ARG A 145 2.97 -8.95 -13.35
CA ARG A 145 4.08 -8.36 -12.61
C ARG A 145 4.35 -9.10 -11.30
N GLY A 146 3.31 -9.51 -10.57
CA GLY A 146 3.44 -10.30 -9.35
C GLY A 146 4.08 -11.65 -9.62
N VAL A 147 3.66 -12.36 -10.65
CA VAL A 147 4.24 -13.65 -11.09
C VAL A 147 5.72 -13.48 -11.46
N LYS A 148 6.06 -12.44 -12.22
CA LYS A 148 7.45 -12.13 -12.59
C LYS A 148 8.34 -11.93 -11.35
N HIS A 149 7.90 -11.14 -10.37
CA HIS A 149 8.66 -10.91 -9.13
C HIS A 149 8.89 -12.22 -8.36
N LEU A 150 7.86 -13.09 -8.26
CA LEU A 150 8.02 -14.41 -7.61
C LEU A 150 9.05 -15.30 -8.33
N HIS A 151 9.04 -15.32 -9.67
CA HIS A 151 10.03 -16.07 -10.44
C HIS A 151 11.45 -15.54 -10.22
N GLU A 152 11.64 -14.24 -10.20
CA GLU A 152 12.96 -13.64 -9.96
C GLU A 152 13.46 -13.88 -8.54
N LEU A 153 12.58 -13.82 -7.53
CA LEU A 153 12.95 -14.18 -6.15
C LEU A 153 13.33 -15.67 -6.04
N ALA A 154 12.61 -16.57 -6.70
CA ALA A 154 12.94 -17.99 -6.74
C ALA A 154 14.30 -18.26 -7.43
N GLN A 155 14.64 -17.49 -8.47
CA GLN A 155 15.96 -17.55 -9.11
C GLN A 155 17.06 -16.98 -8.20
N ALA A 156 16.79 -15.88 -7.52
CA ALA A 156 17.71 -15.28 -6.56
C ALA A 156 18.03 -16.25 -5.42
N GLN A 157 17.03 -16.99 -4.92
CA GLN A 157 17.25 -18.01 -3.89
C GLN A 157 18.23 -19.10 -4.37
N LYS A 158 18.11 -19.57 -5.63
CA LYS A 158 19.06 -20.52 -6.23
C LYS A 158 20.47 -19.93 -6.39
N ALA A 159 20.59 -18.61 -6.50
CA ALA A 159 21.85 -17.88 -6.57
C ALA A 159 22.43 -17.50 -5.18
N GLY A 160 21.87 -18.03 -4.08
CA GLY A 160 22.39 -17.87 -2.73
C GLY A 160 21.79 -16.70 -1.92
N TYR A 161 20.79 -16.00 -2.46
CA TYR A 161 20.01 -15.02 -1.68
C TYR A 161 19.01 -15.74 -0.77
N ARG A 162 18.60 -15.05 0.28
CA ARG A 162 17.49 -15.46 1.16
C ARG A 162 16.31 -14.49 1.05
#